data_f04ebbc593a0d91814bbc5f6af9d9fbb
#
_entry.id   f04ebbc593a0d91814bbc5f6af9d9fbb
#
_cell.length_a   1.000
_cell.length_b   1.000
_cell.length_c   1.000
_cell.angle_alpha   90.00
_cell.angle_beta   90.00
_cell.angle_gamma   90.00
#
_symmetry.space_group_name_H-M   'P 1'
#
loop_
_entity.id
_entity.type
_entity.pdbx_description
1 polymer ?
#
loop_
_entity_poly.entity_id
_entity_poly.type
_entity_poly.pdbx_seq_one_letter_code
_entity_poly.pdbx_strand_id
1 'polypeptide(L)'
;TEEGADILKELADYVRKLQDLNSLEQFLCERLDIGRVVIIPGDSDQEEVVKREIGRAAARILGNLLNDGKEHIVAVSGGTTMAALAANVSGNEPKTVVVPARGGLGDNVELQANTIATVLAQRLGASYRQLYVPDSVSEEILNSILAEDIGVKSVVDIIKQADILVHGVGQ
;
A
#
# COMPACT_ATOMS: atom_id res chain seq x y z
N THR A 1 6.20 7.03 -26.50
CA THR A 1 7.37 6.32 -27.03
C THR A 1 8.30 5.95 -25.87
N GLU A 2 9.04 4.87 -26.00
CA GLU A 2 10.03 4.41 -25.02
C GLU A 2 11.09 5.48 -24.77
N GLU A 3 11.60 6.10 -25.82
CA GLU A 3 12.54 7.23 -25.77
C GLU A 3 12.00 8.44 -24.97
N GLY A 4 10.70 8.76 -25.09
CA GLY A 4 10.07 9.81 -24.29
C GLY A 4 9.96 9.48 -22.81
N ALA A 5 9.79 8.20 -22.45
CA ALA A 5 9.79 7.75 -21.07
C ALA A 5 11.19 7.82 -20.45
N ASP A 6 12.22 7.50 -21.21
CA ASP A 6 13.62 7.60 -20.76
C ASP A 6 14.03 9.05 -20.52
N ILE A 7 13.69 9.97 -21.42
CA ILE A 7 13.95 11.42 -21.25
C ILE A 7 13.25 11.97 -20.00
N LEU A 8 11.99 11.58 -19.77
CA LEU A 8 11.25 12.01 -18.58
C LEU A 8 11.90 11.49 -17.29
N LYS A 9 12.43 10.26 -17.33
CA LYS A 9 13.14 9.68 -16.18
C LYS A 9 14.45 10.42 -15.90
N GLU A 10 15.25 10.67 -16.93
CA GLU A 10 16.50 11.44 -16.80
C GLU A 10 16.24 12.86 -16.27
N LEU A 11 15.18 13.52 -16.74
CA LEU A 11 14.79 14.84 -16.25
C LEU A 11 14.37 14.81 -14.78
N ALA A 12 13.58 13.80 -14.38
CA ALA A 12 13.19 13.61 -12.98
C ALA A 12 14.41 13.39 -12.07
N ASP A 13 15.35 12.55 -12.49
CA ASP A 13 16.60 12.31 -11.75
C ASP A 13 17.47 13.58 -11.66
N TYR A 14 17.50 14.40 -12.71
CA TYR A 14 18.20 15.68 -12.69
C TYR A 14 17.56 16.68 -11.71
N VAL A 15 16.24 16.81 -11.71
CA VAL A 15 15.51 17.66 -10.76
C VAL A 15 15.73 17.21 -9.32
N ARG A 16 15.71 15.89 -9.05
CA ARG A 16 16.02 15.34 -7.72
C ARG A 16 17.43 15.68 -7.24
N LYS A 17 18.41 15.60 -8.12
CA LYS A 17 19.80 16.01 -7.81
C LYS A 17 19.89 17.49 -7.50
N LEU A 18 19.21 18.35 -8.26
CA LEU A 18 19.19 19.79 -8.01
C LEU A 18 18.56 20.15 -6.65
N GLN A 19 17.61 19.38 -6.18
CA GLN A 19 16.93 19.56 -4.89
C GLN A 19 17.64 18.87 -3.72
N ASP A 20 18.77 18.20 -3.97
CA ASP A 20 19.53 17.40 -2.99
C ASP A 20 18.67 16.35 -2.25
N LEU A 21 17.60 15.86 -2.91
CA LEU A 21 16.67 14.90 -2.32
C LEU A 21 17.34 13.57 -2.01
N ASN A 22 18.32 13.17 -2.81
CA ASN A 22 19.02 11.90 -2.60
C ASN A 22 19.81 11.91 -1.28
N SER A 23 20.49 13.02 -0.95
CA SER A 23 21.20 13.18 0.31
C SER A 23 20.25 13.18 1.50
N LEU A 24 19.08 13.83 1.35
CA LEU A 24 18.06 13.84 2.38
C LEU A 24 17.41 12.46 2.59
N GLU A 25 17.16 11.73 1.53
CA GLU A 25 16.66 10.33 1.60
C GLU A 25 17.64 9.43 2.34
N GLN A 26 18.94 9.53 2.02
CA GLN A 26 19.98 8.76 2.72
C GLN A 26 20.07 9.15 4.20
N PHE A 27 20.08 10.43 4.51
CA PHE A 27 20.09 10.92 5.89
C PHE A 27 18.90 10.38 6.70
N LEU A 28 17.69 10.37 6.10
CA LEU A 28 16.51 9.83 6.75
C LEU A 28 16.56 8.30 6.92
N CYS A 29 17.10 7.56 5.95
CA CYS A 29 17.32 6.12 6.10
C CYS A 29 18.21 5.83 7.31
N GLU A 30 19.35 6.53 7.42
CA GLU A 30 20.29 6.36 8.54
C GLU A 30 19.69 6.79 9.88
N ARG A 31 18.99 7.94 9.89
CA ARG A 31 18.43 8.53 11.12
C ARG A 31 17.27 7.73 11.71
N LEU A 32 16.46 7.11 10.85
CA LEU A 32 15.27 6.36 11.22
C LEU A 32 15.49 4.84 11.24
N ASP A 33 16.69 4.39 10.88
CA ASP A 33 17.05 2.96 10.76
C ASP A 33 16.06 2.19 9.86
N ILE A 34 15.77 2.75 8.69
CA ILE A 34 14.88 2.15 7.69
C ILE A 34 15.61 1.90 6.38
N GLY A 35 15.24 0.82 5.68
CA GLY A 35 15.95 0.35 4.50
C GLY A 35 15.85 1.26 3.28
N ARG A 36 14.80 2.08 3.18
CA ARG A 36 14.58 2.96 2.04
C ARG A 36 13.66 4.13 2.36
N VAL A 37 14.03 5.31 1.85
CA VAL A 37 13.19 6.51 1.81
C VAL A 37 13.04 6.94 0.36
N VAL A 38 11.86 7.42 -0.02
CA VAL A 38 11.60 8.09 -1.30
C VAL A 38 10.83 9.36 -1.01
N ILE A 39 11.40 10.52 -1.34
CA ILE A 39 10.79 11.82 -1.13
C ILE A 39 10.13 12.27 -2.44
N ILE A 40 8.86 12.63 -2.35
CA ILE A 40 8.12 13.31 -3.41
C ILE A 40 7.94 14.75 -2.96
N PRO A 41 8.54 15.74 -3.65
CA PRO A 41 8.41 17.13 -3.26
C PRO A 41 7.00 17.65 -3.49
N GLY A 42 6.53 18.53 -2.60
CA GLY A 42 5.22 19.15 -2.65
C GLY A 42 4.40 18.91 -1.38
N ASP A 43 3.20 19.46 -1.35
CA ASP A 43 2.24 19.33 -0.24
C ASP A 43 1.11 18.38 -0.63
N SER A 44 1.11 17.18 -0.07
CA SER A 44 0.11 16.15 -0.37
C SER A 44 -1.31 16.48 0.14
N ASP A 45 -1.45 17.42 1.06
CA ASP A 45 -2.75 17.82 1.58
C ASP A 45 -3.43 18.85 0.67
N GLN A 46 -2.64 19.62 -0.07
CA GLN A 46 -3.13 20.66 -0.98
C GLN A 46 -3.07 20.27 -2.45
N GLU A 47 -2.17 19.34 -2.80
CA GLU A 47 -1.88 19.00 -4.19
C GLU A 47 -2.18 17.53 -4.51
N GLU A 48 -3.31 17.25 -5.13
CA GLU A 48 -3.67 15.89 -5.59
C GLU A 48 -2.61 15.25 -6.50
N VAL A 49 -1.84 16.07 -7.22
CA VAL A 49 -0.72 15.60 -8.06
C VAL A 49 0.35 14.94 -7.21
N VAL A 50 0.72 15.56 -6.07
CA VAL A 50 1.73 15.02 -5.14
C VAL A 50 1.29 13.68 -4.57
N LYS A 51 0.03 13.59 -4.14
CA LYS A 51 -0.55 12.33 -3.63
C LYS A 51 -0.51 11.21 -4.67
N ARG A 52 -0.82 11.54 -5.94
CA ARG A 52 -0.74 10.59 -7.05
C ARG A 52 0.70 10.13 -7.31
N GLU A 53 1.69 11.04 -7.25
CA GLU A 53 3.10 10.68 -7.42
C GLU A 53 3.62 9.81 -6.26
N ILE A 54 3.18 10.07 -5.02
CA ILE A 54 3.43 9.18 -3.88
C ILE A 54 2.85 7.79 -4.17
N GLY A 55 1.61 7.72 -4.64
CA GLY A 55 0.97 6.46 -5.03
C GLY A 55 1.74 5.71 -6.11
N ARG A 56 2.24 6.40 -7.13
CA ARG A 56 3.09 5.80 -8.19
C ARG A 56 4.42 5.28 -7.66
N ALA A 57 5.08 6.05 -6.82
CA ALA A 57 6.34 5.62 -6.22
C ALA A 57 6.15 4.38 -5.35
N ALA A 58 5.12 4.37 -4.51
CA ALA A 58 4.76 3.24 -3.67
C ALA A 58 4.35 1.99 -4.49
N ALA A 59 3.57 2.17 -5.56
CA ALA A 59 3.20 1.09 -6.46
C ALA A 59 4.41 0.43 -7.13
N ARG A 60 5.39 1.24 -7.55
CA ARG A 60 6.66 0.72 -8.12
C ARG A 60 7.48 -0.04 -7.09
N ILE A 61 7.53 0.44 -5.84
CA ILE A 61 8.23 -0.27 -4.76
C ILE A 61 7.57 -1.61 -4.48
N LEU A 62 6.24 -1.62 -4.34
CA LEU A 62 5.48 -2.86 -4.13
C LEU A 62 5.68 -3.84 -5.28
N GLY A 63 5.56 -3.40 -6.53
CA GLY A 63 5.80 -4.25 -7.70
C GLY A 63 7.20 -4.88 -7.70
N ASN A 64 8.24 -4.12 -7.30
CA ASN A 64 9.60 -4.67 -7.19
C ASN A 64 9.72 -5.70 -6.07
N LEU A 65 9.01 -5.55 -4.96
CA LEU A 65 9.00 -6.52 -3.87
C LEU A 65 8.31 -7.83 -4.26
N LEU A 66 7.25 -7.75 -5.06
CA LEU A 66 6.48 -8.93 -5.50
C LEU A 66 7.14 -9.68 -6.66
N ASN A 67 8.02 -9.04 -7.41
CA ASN A 67 8.64 -9.63 -8.61
C ASN A 67 9.84 -10.55 -8.28
N ASP A 68 9.69 -11.41 -7.27
CA ASP A 68 10.70 -12.42 -6.92
C ASP A 68 10.24 -13.87 -7.22
N GLY A 69 9.03 -14.02 -7.76
CA GLY A 69 8.42 -15.29 -8.14
C GLY A 69 7.90 -16.13 -6.97
N LYS A 70 7.92 -15.60 -5.74
CA LYS A 70 7.42 -16.28 -4.55
C LYS A 70 5.93 -16.03 -4.31
N GLU A 71 5.39 -16.71 -3.32
CA GLU A 71 4.07 -16.44 -2.77
C GLU A 71 4.17 -15.30 -1.75
N HIS A 72 3.27 -14.32 -1.84
CA HIS A 72 3.21 -13.18 -0.93
C HIS A 72 1.82 -12.97 -0.34
N ILE A 73 1.77 -12.56 0.91
CA ILE A 73 0.56 -12.07 1.56
C ILE A 73 0.76 -10.57 1.82
N VAL A 74 0.01 -9.75 1.10
CA VAL A 74 0.07 -8.28 1.19
C VAL A 74 -1.11 -7.77 2.01
N ALA A 75 -0.85 -7.24 3.19
CA ALA A 75 -1.85 -6.55 3.99
C ALA A 75 -1.86 -5.05 3.67
N VAL A 76 -3.05 -4.47 3.46
CA VAL A 76 -3.21 -3.05 3.11
C VAL A 76 -4.17 -2.33 4.03
N SER A 77 -3.84 -1.10 4.43
CA SER A 77 -4.76 -0.22 5.16
C SER A 77 -5.68 0.54 4.21
N GLY A 78 -6.58 1.32 4.79
CA GLY A 78 -7.40 2.30 4.08
C GLY A 78 -6.68 3.64 3.88
N GLY A 79 -7.36 4.57 3.21
CA GLY A 79 -6.96 5.96 3.06
C GLY A 79 -6.66 6.41 1.64
N THR A 80 -6.59 7.72 1.44
CA THR A 80 -6.44 8.35 0.11
C THR A 80 -5.13 8.00 -0.59
N THR A 81 -4.03 7.95 0.16
CA THR A 81 -2.71 7.56 -0.37
C THR A 81 -2.71 6.09 -0.79
N MET A 82 -3.38 5.22 -0.03
CA MET A 82 -3.51 3.81 -0.36
C MET A 82 -4.39 3.60 -1.61
N ALA A 83 -5.46 4.39 -1.77
CA ALA A 83 -6.26 4.40 -3.00
C ALA A 83 -5.40 4.84 -4.19
N ALA A 84 -4.56 5.88 -4.04
CA ALA A 84 -3.65 6.33 -5.08
C ALA A 84 -2.60 5.25 -5.45
N LEU A 85 -2.07 4.50 -4.48
CA LEU A 85 -1.19 3.35 -4.73
C LEU A 85 -1.94 2.29 -5.54
N ALA A 86 -3.11 1.84 -5.06
CA ALA A 86 -3.88 0.79 -5.72
C ALA A 86 -4.28 1.18 -7.16
N ALA A 87 -4.55 2.47 -7.42
CA ALA A 87 -4.84 2.96 -8.75
C ALA A 87 -3.64 2.95 -9.72
N ASN A 88 -2.41 2.96 -9.21
CA ASN A 88 -1.20 3.05 -10.02
C ASN A 88 -0.41 1.73 -10.10
N VAL A 89 -0.76 0.72 -9.30
CA VAL A 89 -0.11 -0.59 -9.40
C VAL A 89 -0.54 -1.29 -10.69
N SER A 90 0.37 -2.06 -11.27
CA SER A 90 0.10 -2.97 -12.36
C SER A 90 1.08 -4.14 -12.29
N GLY A 91 0.63 -5.32 -12.64
CA GLY A 91 1.46 -6.53 -12.60
C GLY A 91 0.64 -7.77 -12.93
N ASN A 92 1.28 -8.91 -12.82
CA ASN A 92 0.63 -10.22 -12.92
C ASN A 92 1.25 -11.14 -11.88
N GLU A 93 0.70 -11.07 -10.66
CA GLU A 93 1.20 -11.74 -9.46
C GLU A 93 0.16 -12.76 -8.93
N PRO A 94 -0.15 -13.83 -9.68
CA PRO A 94 -1.23 -14.76 -9.35
C PRO A 94 -0.99 -15.54 -8.06
N LYS A 95 0.24 -15.58 -7.56
CA LYS A 95 0.60 -16.23 -6.30
C LYS A 95 0.43 -15.33 -5.08
N THR A 96 0.10 -14.06 -5.30
CA THR A 96 -0.10 -13.08 -4.22
C THR A 96 -1.53 -13.14 -3.69
N VAL A 97 -1.68 -13.00 -2.39
CA VAL A 97 -2.96 -12.82 -1.70
C VAL A 97 -2.98 -11.43 -1.07
N VAL A 98 -3.95 -10.61 -1.41
CA VAL A 98 -4.14 -9.28 -0.81
C VAL A 98 -5.23 -9.36 0.26
N VAL A 99 -4.95 -8.80 1.43
CA VAL A 99 -5.87 -8.76 2.57
C VAL A 99 -5.96 -7.35 3.16
N PRO A 100 -7.11 -6.96 3.74
CA PRO A 100 -7.20 -5.71 4.48
C PRO A 100 -6.46 -5.85 5.82
N ALA A 101 -5.69 -4.83 6.20
CA ALA A 101 -4.96 -4.82 7.48
C ALA A 101 -5.83 -4.41 8.67
N ARG A 102 -7.04 -3.91 8.42
CA ARG A 102 -8.01 -3.47 9.45
C ARG A 102 -9.43 -3.71 8.98
N GLY A 103 -10.34 -3.79 9.91
CA GLY A 103 -11.77 -3.77 9.63
C GLY A 103 -12.21 -2.41 9.07
N GLY A 104 -13.46 -2.28 8.73
CA GLY A 104 -14.02 -1.01 8.28
C GLY A 104 -15.50 -1.13 7.98
N LEU A 105 -16.26 -0.27 8.64
CA LEU A 105 -17.61 0.10 8.32
C LEU A 105 -17.63 1.62 8.45
N GLY A 106 -17.40 2.33 7.38
CA GLY A 106 -17.35 3.80 7.38
C GLY A 106 -18.02 4.39 6.13
N ASP A 107 -18.25 5.68 6.16
CA ASP A 107 -19.03 6.40 5.16
C ASP A 107 -18.36 6.46 3.77
N ASN A 108 -17.02 6.41 3.73
CA ASN A 108 -16.28 6.46 2.46
C ASN A 108 -15.81 5.07 2.03
N VAL A 109 -16.64 4.36 1.31
CA VAL A 109 -16.39 2.98 0.86
C VAL A 109 -15.12 2.87 0.00
N GLU A 110 -14.82 3.85 -0.82
CA GLU A 110 -13.67 3.83 -1.73
C GLU A 110 -12.33 3.86 -1.01
N LEU A 111 -12.30 4.40 0.21
CA LEU A 111 -11.11 4.53 1.03
C LEU A 111 -10.97 3.42 2.09
N GLN A 112 -11.89 2.48 2.13
CA GLN A 112 -11.83 1.35 3.06
C GLN A 112 -10.77 0.33 2.64
N ALA A 113 -10.14 -0.30 3.63
CA ALA A 113 -9.12 -1.31 3.40
C ALA A 113 -9.62 -2.48 2.53
N ASN A 114 -10.86 -2.91 2.71
CA ASN A 114 -11.49 -3.94 1.89
C ASN A 114 -11.57 -3.57 0.40
N THR A 115 -11.98 -2.33 0.10
CA THR A 115 -12.06 -1.83 -1.29
C THR A 115 -10.68 -1.71 -1.90
N ILE A 116 -9.73 -1.14 -1.17
CA ILE A 116 -8.34 -0.99 -1.62
C ILE A 116 -7.70 -2.36 -1.87
N ALA A 117 -7.89 -3.33 -0.98
CA ALA A 117 -7.41 -4.70 -1.16
C ALA A 117 -7.98 -5.34 -2.45
N THR A 118 -9.27 -5.14 -2.71
CA THR A 118 -9.92 -5.65 -3.92
C THR A 118 -9.34 -5.01 -5.19
N VAL A 119 -9.22 -3.68 -5.22
CA VAL A 119 -8.67 -2.95 -6.39
C VAL A 119 -7.22 -3.34 -6.63
N LEU A 120 -6.41 -3.42 -5.57
CA LEU A 120 -5.01 -3.81 -5.65
C LEU A 120 -4.85 -5.22 -6.22
N ALA A 121 -5.62 -6.19 -5.70
CA ALA A 121 -5.59 -7.56 -6.17
C ALA A 121 -6.00 -7.68 -7.65
N GLN A 122 -7.07 -7.00 -8.06
CA GLN A 122 -7.52 -7.00 -9.47
C GLN A 122 -6.43 -6.49 -10.41
N ARG A 123 -5.71 -5.43 -10.03
CA ARG A 123 -4.65 -4.85 -10.86
C ARG A 123 -3.36 -5.69 -10.89
N LEU A 124 -3.15 -6.49 -9.87
CA LEU A 124 -2.03 -7.44 -9.78
C LEU A 124 -2.36 -8.82 -10.36
N GLY A 125 -3.60 -9.09 -10.79
CA GLY A 125 -4.03 -10.45 -11.11
C GLY A 125 -3.92 -11.42 -9.92
N ALA A 126 -3.96 -10.89 -8.70
CA ALA A 126 -3.82 -11.60 -7.43
C ALA A 126 -5.18 -12.03 -6.88
N SER A 127 -5.16 -12.92 -5.89
CA SER A 127 -6.34 -13.23 -5.10
C SER A 127 -6.50 -12.25 -3.93
N TYR A 128 -7.71 -12.14 -3.37
CA TYR A 128 -7.96 -11.33 -2.19
C TYR A 128 -8.90 -12.00 -1.19
N ARG A 129 -8.88 -11.51 0.06
CA ARG A 129 -9.86 -11.82 1.09
C ARG A 129 -10.42 -10.53 1.65
N GLN A 130 -11.62 -10.57 2.17
CA GLN A 130 -12.30 -9.43 2.78
C GLN A 130 -12.53 -9.69 4.26
N LEU A 131 -12.40 -8.66 5.08
CA LEU A 131 -12.61 -8.73 6.53
C LEU A 131 -13.83 -7.89 6.90
N TYR A 132 -14.93 -8.56 7.23
CA TYR A 132 -16.20 -7.93 7.60
C TYR A 132 -16.35 -7.80 9.11
N VAL A 133 -15.50 -6.99 9.71
CA VAL A 133 -15.59 -6.61 11.12
C VAL A 133 -15.52 -5.08 11.24
N PRO A 134 -16.16 -4.48 12.25
CA PRO A 134 -16.00 -3.07 12.53
C PRO A 134 -14.53 -2.74 12.82
N ASP A 135 -14.12 -1.50 12.52
CA ASP A 135 -12.75 -1.04 12.73
C ASP A 135 -12.36 -0.93 14.22
N SER A 136 -13.35 -0.60 15.05
CA SER A 136 -13.17 -0.48 16.50
C SER A 136 -14.22 -1.30 17.22
N VAL A 137 -13.76 -2.33 17.91
CA VAL A 137 -14.58 -3.17 18.80
C VAL A 137 -13.82 -3.40 20.11
N SER A 138 -14.55 -3.67 21.19
CA SER A 138 -13.90 -4.09 22.44
C SER A 138 -13.23 -5.45 22.28
N GLU A 139 -12.24 -5.75 23.10
CA GLU A 139 -11.54 -7.03 23.09
C GLU A 139 -12.50 -8.21 23.30
N GLU A 140 -13.50 -8.03 24.15
CA GLU A 140 -14.54 -9.06 24.42
C GLU A 140 -15.36 -9.36 23.17
N ILE A 141 -15.79 -8.33 22.44
CA ILE A 141 -16.55 -8.49 21.19
C ILE A 141 -15.66 -9.15 20.12
N LEU A 142 -14.41 -8.72 19.99
CA LEU A 142 -13.46 -9.32 19.05
C LEU A 142 -13.27 -10.82 19.34
N ASN A 143 -13.05 -11.17 20.59
CA ASN A 143 -12.89 -12.58 20.99
C ASN A 143 -14.12 -13.41 20.71
N SER A 144 -15.33 -12.88 20.93
CA SER A 144 -16.58 -13.54 20.57
C SER A 144 -16.69 -13.76 19.06
N ILE A 145 -16.42 -12.74 18.25
CA ILE A 145 -16.43 -12.86 16.78
C ILE A 145 -15.44 -13.94 16.31
N LEU A 146 -14.21 -13.92 16.83
CA LEU A 146 -13.18 -14.89 16.45
C LEU A 146 -13.49 -16.33 16.90
N ALA A 147 -14.29 -16.49 17.95
CA ALA A 147 -14.73 -17.80 18.42
C ALA A 147 -15.90 -18.37 17.60
N GLU A 148 -16.81 -17.52 17.15
CA GLU A 148 -18.06 -17.92 16.51
C GLU A 148 -18.02 -17.87 14.99
N ASP A 149 -17.24 -16.95 14.40
CA ASP A 149 -17.12 -16.77 12.94
C ASP A 149 -15.80 -17.34 12.41
N ILE A 150 -15.88 -18.56 11.87
CA ILE A 150 -14.74 -19.27 11.26
C ILE A 150 -14.20 -18.48 10.05
N GLY A 151 -15.05 -17.76 9.30
CA GLY A 151 -14.66 -16.96 8.14
C GLY A 151 -13.79 -15.79 8.55
N VAL A 152 -14.22 -15.02 9.54
CA VAL A 152 -13.44 -13.89 10.11
C VAL A 152 -12.12 -14.40 10.70
N LYS A 153 -12.15 -15.47 11.47
CA LYS A 153 -10.94 -16.07 12.05
C LYS A 153 -9.93 -16.46 10.96
N SER A 154 -10.39 -17.13 9.91
CA SER A 154 -9.54 -17.53 8.78
C SER A 154 -8.85 -16.33 8.13
N VAL A 155 -9.55 -15.21 7.91
CA VAL A 155 -8.96 -14.00 7.34
C VAL A 155 -7.96 -13.36 8.29
N VAL A 156 -8.26 -13.28 9.58
CA VAL A 156 -7.34 -12.77 10.60
C VAL A 156 -6.07 -13.61 10.67
N ASP A 157 -6.18 -14.93 10.55
CA ASP A 157 -5.00 -15.81 10.54
C ASP A 157 -4.14 -15.61 9.30
N ILE A 158 -4.74 -15.29 8.13
CA ILE A 158 -3.99 -14.90 6.93
C ILE A 158 -3.32 -13.53 7.14
N ILE A 159 -4.01 -12.55 7.71
CA ILE A 159 -3.44 -11.22 8.00
C ILE A 159 -2.20 -11.33 8.89
N LYS A 160 -2.22 -12.19 9.89
CA LYS A 160 -1.07 -12.43 10.78
C LYS A 160 0.15 -13.05 10.09
N GLN A 161 -0.05 -13.65 8.93
CA GLN A 161 1.00 -14.25 8.11
C GLN A 161 1.48 -13.29 7.01
N ALA A 162 0.96 -12.06 6.95
CA ALA A 162 1.39 -11.09 5.95
C ALA A 162 2.90 -10.80 6.07
N ASP A 163 3.60 -10.97 4.98
CA ASP A 163 5.02 -10.66 4.83
C ASP A 163 5.25 -9.22 4.35
N ILE A 164 4.21 -8.61 3.77
CA ILE A 164 4.22 -7.20 3.36
C ILE A 164 3.02 -6.48 3.96
N LEU A 165 3.27 -5.41 4.72
CA LEU A 165 2.25 -4.49 5.19
C LEU A 165 2.44 -3.12 4.53
N VAL A 166 1.41 -2.64 3.86
CA VAL A 166 1.39 -1.31 3.26
C VAL A 166 0.33 -0.45 3.93
N HIS A 167 0.76 0.65 4.51
CA HIS A 167 -0.16 1.56 5.21
C HIS A 167 0.24 3.03 5.04
N GLY A 168 -0.73 3.91 5.17
CA GLY A 168 -0.50 5.35 5.31
C GLY A 168 -0.26 5.71 6.77
N VAL A 169 0.47 6.80 6.98
CA VAL A 169 0.55 7.48 8.28
C VAL A 169 -0.26 8.76 8.13
N GLY A 170 -1.38 8.83 8.83
CA GLY A 170 -2.29 9.97 8.81
C GLY A 170 -2.36 10.66 10.18
N GLN A 171 -3.03 11.81 10.23
CA GLN A 171 -3.41 12.50 11.46
C GLN A 171 -4.64 11.86 12.06
#